data_864a6abb09417f6541a612fb49c51f94
#
_entry.id   864a6abb09417f6541a612fb49c51f94
#
_cell.length_a   1.000
_cell.length_b   1.000
_cell.length_c   1.000
_cell.angle_alpha   90.00
_cell.angle_beta   90.00
_cell.angle_gamma   90.00
#
_symmetry.space_group_name_H-M   'P 1'
#
loop_
_entity.id
_entity.type
_entity.pdbx_description
1 polymer ?
#
loop_
_entity_poly.entity_id
_entity_poly.type
_entity_poly.pdbx_seq_one_letter_code
_entity_poly.pdbx_strand_id
1 'polypeptide(L)'
;MLKLDLIETVAFAGIALFAGYALRKYIPALGRYNLPAPVLGGLLVAVVALIARTRGVTLVQFDTTLQSPLMIAFFTSVGFAAGISLLRHGGPLVLRFLLLASVFAVLQNVVGMAIASLFGLHPLFGVLVGSVTLTGGPATGLAFAPLFEQAGVVGAASIAVAAAMAGIVCGGLVGGPVATLLIRRHRLHGTTGAQPAAPVEQSVLGELVEGTTDGSIGLAVEADEPDGFAALKNLVAVLVAMWAGGWVSDGFAALGFTLPRYIGAMLVAAAIRNLDDATGWIGLSQRVIAEFGAVVLALFLVMALMTLRLWELAGLAIPLLTILAAQVVLVAAVCVWPVFQVMGRNYESAVMTGGFVGFMLGTTANAMAVMRTLVERYGAAPVAFLVAPLVGAFFIDFTNAIIITLFLNLLS
;
A
#
# COMPACT_ATOMS: atom_id res chain seq x y z
N MET A 1 -10.86 -9.66 -32.18
CA MET A 1 -10.56 -8.73 -31.09
C MET A 1 -11.87 -8.19 -30.56
N LEU A 2 -12.24 -8.55 -29.33
CA LEU A 2 -13.44 -8.06 -28.63
C LEU A 2 -13.11 -6.69 -28.03
N LYS A 3 -13.90 -5.67 -28.37
CA LYS A 3 -13.79 -4.34 -27.76
C LYS A 3 -14.87 -4.23 -26.70
N LEU A 4 -14.48 -4.04 -25.46
CA LEU A 4 -15.40 -3.83 -24.36
C LEU A 4 -15.54 -2.32 -24.09
N ASP A 5 -16.79 -1.88 -23.94
CA ASP A 5 -17.08 -0.53 -23.48
C ASP A 5 -16.79 -0.36 -21.98
N LEU A 6 -17.07 0.82 -21.43
CA LEU A 6 -16.83 1.16 -20.05
C LEU A 6 -17.59 0.24 -19.08
N ILE A 7 -18.87 -0.02 -19.33
CA ILE A 7 -19.73 -0.85 -18.46
C ILE A 7 -19.29 -2.31 -18.52
N GLU A 8 -19.06 -2.82 -19.73
CA GLU A 8 -18.58 -4.18 -19.96
C GLU A 8 -17.22 -4.41 -19.33
N THR A 9 -16.31 -3.42 -19.41
CA THR A 9 -14.98 -3.49 -18.78
C THR A 9 -15.08 -3.55 -17.26
N VAL A 10 -15.92 -2.74 -16.62
CA VAL A 10 -16.12 -2.77 -15.17
C VAL A 10 -16.77 -4.07 -14.73
N ALA A 11 -17.78 -4.55 -15.46
CA ALA A 11 -18.40 -5.83 -15.18
C ALA A 11 -17.40 -7.00 -15.30
N PHE A 12 -16.56 -6.98 -16.34
CA PHE A 12 -15.49 -7.97 -16.51
C PHE A 12 -14.45 -7.88 -15.38
N ALA A 13 -14.07 -6.67 -14.97
CA ALA A 13 -13.20 -6.46 -13.81
C ALA A 13 -13.80 -7.04 -12.53
N GLY A 14 -15.11 -6.89 -12.32
CA GLY A 14 -15.83 -7.52 -11.22
C GLY A 14 -15.74 -9.05 -11.25
N ILE A 15 -15.94 -9.67 -12.43
CA ILE A 15 -15.79 -11.12 -12.60
C ILE A 15 -14.34 -11.55 -12.29
N ALA A 16 -13.34 -10.82 -12.81
CA ALA A 16 -11.93 -11.10 -12.55
C ALA A 16 -11.59 -10.96 -11.05
N LEU A 17 -12.17 -9.97 -10.36
CA LEU A 17 -12.02 -9.78 -8.92
C LEU A 17 -12.53 -11.01 -8.15
N PHE A 18 -13.74 -11.50 -8.45
CA PHE A 18 -14.29 -12.69 -7.82
C PHE A 18 -13.51 -13.95 -8.15
N ALA A 19 -12.94 -14.06 -9.37
CA ALA A 19 -11.99 -15.13 -9.70
C ALA A 19 -10.75 -15.07 -8.81
N GLY A 20 -10.24 -13.88 -8.50
CA GLY A 20 -9.14 -13.67 -7.56
C GLY A 20 -9.47 -14.13 -6.13
N TYR A 21 -10.67 -13.83 -5.63
CA TYR A 21 -11.16 -14.35 -4.33
C TYR A 21 -11.25 -15.88 -4.33
N ALA A 22 -11.80 -16.46 -5.41
CA ALA A 22 -11.87 -17.90 -5.55
C ALA A 22 -10.46 -18.53 -5.54
N LEU A 23 -9.51 -17.95 -6.29
CA LEU A 23 -8.14 -18.43 -6.35
C LEU A 23 -7.48 -18.42 -4.96
N ARG A 24 -7.65 -17.32 -4.21
CA ARG A 24 -7.14 -17.19 -2.84
C ARG A 24 -7.76 -18.21 -1.88
N LYS A 25 -9.07 -18.51 -2.05
CA LYS A 25 -9.79 -19.51 -1.24
C LYS A 25 -9.32 -20.93 -1.52
N TYR A 26 -9.12 -21.28 -2.80
CA TYR A 26 -8.78 -22.65 -3.20
C TYR A 26 -7.27 -22.94 -3.12
N ILE A 27 -6.40 -21.94 -3.13
CA ILE A 27 -4.95 -22.09 -3.02
C ILE A 27 -4.46 -21.43 -1.72
N PRO A 28 -4.38 -22.20 -0.59
CA PRO A 28 -4.05 -21.64 0.73
C PRO A 28 -2.69 -20.93 0.78
N ALA A 29 -1.74 -21.30 -0.09
CA ALA A 29 -0.44 -20.64 -0.19
C ALA A 29 -0.58 -19.15 -0.52
N LEU A 30 -1.52 -18.75 -1.40
CA LEU A 30 -1.75 -17.36 -1.77
C LEU A 30 -2.27 -16.52 -0.60
N GLY A 31 -3.11 -17.13 0.25
CA GLY A 31 -3.58 -16.50 1.48
C GLY A 31 -2.47 -16.34 2.52
N ARG A 32 -1.58 -17.34 2.67
CA ARG A 32 -0.44 -17.29 3.60
C ARG A 32 0.55 -16.16 3.31
N TYR A 33 0.71 -15.79 2.04
CA TYR A 33 1.57 -14.68 1.62
C TYR A 33 0.84 -13.33 1.54
N ASN A 34 -0.39 -13.24 2.04
CA ASN A 34 -1.21 -12.01 2.04
C ASN A 34 -1.33 -11.35 0.65
N LEU A 35 -1.39 -12.17 -0.41
CA LEU A 35 -1.57 -11.65 -1.77
C LEU A 35 -2.99 -11.12 -1.94
N PRO A 36 -3.17 -9.84 -2.34
CA PRO A 36 -4.51 -9.25 -2.49
C PRO A 36 -5.32 -9.94 -3.58
N ALA A 37 -6.57 -10.28 -3.30
CA ALA A 37 -7.47 -10.92 -4.27
C ALA A 37 -7.62 -10.12 -5.58
N PRO A 38 -7.73 -8.77 -5.56
CA PRO A 38 -7.77 -7.97 -6.78
C PRO A 38 -6.53 -8.18 -7.67
N VAL A 39 -5.35 -8.32 -7.04
CA VAL A 39 -4.10 -8.54 -7.77
C VAL A 39 -4.11 -9.91 -8.43
N LEU A 40 -4.55 -10.95 -7.73
CA LEU A 40 -4.65 -12.30 -8.29
C LEU A 40 -5.62 -12.35 -9.47
N GLY A 41 -6.78 -11.70 -9.34
CA GLY A 41 -7.78 -11.65 -10.42
C GLY A 41 -7.28 -10.94 -11.67
N GLY A 42 -6.69 -9.75 -11.52
CA GLY A 42 -6.15 -8.99 -12.63
C GLY A 42 -4.94 -9.67 -13.31
N LEU A 43 -4.02 -10.27 -12.51
CA LEU A 43 -2.89 -11.04 -13.05
C LEU A 43 -3.34 -12.29 -13.80
N LEU A 44 -4.41 -12.97 -13.36
CA LEU A 44 -4.97 -14.09 -14.10
C LEU A 44 -5.33 -13.68 -15.53
N VAL A 45 -6.02 -12.53 -15.69
CA VAL A 45 -6.38 -11.99 -16.99
C VAL A 45 -5.13 -11.60 -17.80
N ALA A 46 -4.15 -10.95 -17.16
CA ALA A 46 -2.91 -10.56 -17.82
C ALA A 46 -2.09 -11.78 -18.33
N VAL A 47 -2.06 -12.86 -17.55
CA VAL A 47 -1.41 -14.12 -17.98
C VAL A 47 -2.15 -14.76 -19.16
N VAL A 48 -3.49 -14.78 -19.14
CA VAL A 48 -4.29 -15.27 -20.27
C VAL A 48 -4.01 -14.42 -21.52
N ALA A 49 -3.94 -13.08 -21.39
CA ALA A 49 -3.60 -12.17 -22.47
C ALA A 49 -2.17 -12.42 -23.02
N LEU A 50 -1.20 -12.69 -22.13
CA LEU A 50 0.17 -13.07 -22.53
C LEU A 50 0.18 -14.34 -23.36
N ILE A 51 -0.49 -15.42 -22.90
CA ILE A 51 -0.57 -16.70 -23.61
C ILE A 51 -1.26 -16.53 -24.98
N ALA A 52 -2.30 -15.74 -25.07
CA ALA A 52 -2.97 -15.46 -26.34
C ALA A 52 -2.05 -14.71 -27.30
N ARG A 53 -1.29 -13.73 -26.81
CA ARG A 53 -0.34 -12.94 -27.60
C ARG A 53 0.80 -13.81 -28.16
N THR A 54 1.32 -14.80 -27.42
CA THR A 54 2.34 -15.73 -27.94
C THR A 54 1.81 -16.56 -29.12
N ARG A 55 0.49 -16.69 -29.24
CA ARG A 55 -0.22 -17.31 -30.39
C ARG A 55 -0.64 -16.32 -31.47
N GLY A 56 -0.22 -15.05 -31.38
CA GLY A 56 -0.56 -14.01 -32.34
C GLY A 56 -1.99 -13.46 -32.23
N VAL A 57 -2.73 -13.77 -31.14
CA VAL A 57 -4.13 -13.38 -30.95
C VAL A 57 -4.23 -12.28 -29.91
N THR A 58 -4.85 -11.14 -30.26
CA THR A 58 -5.29 -10.15 -29.28
C THR A 58 -6.76 -10.42 -28.94
N LEU A 59 -7.02 -10.85 -27.70
CA LEU A 59 -8.35 -11.29 -27.28
C LEU A 59 -9.31 -10.14 -27.06
N VAL A 60 -8.94 -9.18 -26.18
CA VAL A 60 -9.83 -8.13 -25.67
C VAL A 60 -9.10 -6.80 -25.62
N GLN A 61 -9.83 -5.74 -25.91
CA GLN A 61 -9.42 -4.36 -25.65
C GLN A 61 -10.37 -3.76 -24.61
N PHE A 62 -9.83 -3.34 -23.49
CA PHE A 62 -10.56 -2.77 -22.36
C PHE A 62 -10.65 -1.25 -22.46
N ASP A 63 -11.77 -0.67 -22.01
CA ASP A 63 -11.87 0.75 -21.76
C ASP A 63 -11.27 1.09 -20.38
N THR A 64 -10.20 1.88 -20.36
CA THR A 64 -9.48 2.26 -19.15
C THR A 64 -9.87 3.61 -18.58
N THR A 65 -10.92 4.25 -19.10
CA THR A 65 -11.34 5.61 -18.73
C THR A 65 -11.60 5.76 -17.23
N LEU A 66 -12.17 4.75 -16.56
CA LEU A 66 -12.42 4.78 -15.11
C LEU A 66 -11.19 4.51 -14.25
N GLN A 67 -10.10 4.03 -14.80
CA GLN A 67 -8.91 3.68 -14.02
C GLN A 67 -8.35 4.88 -13.24
N SER A 68 -8.21 6.04 -13.90
CA SER A 68 -7.72 7.26 -13.26
C SER A 68 -8.69 7.83 -12.21
N PRO A 69 -10.00 7.98 -12.45
CA PRO A 69 -10.96 8.37 -11.42
C PRO A 69 -10.97 7.46 -10.19
N LEU A 70 -10.94 6.13 -10.38
CA LEU A 70 -10.89 5.18 -9.28
C LEU A 70 -9.60 5.32 -8.46
N MET A 71 -8.46 5.49 -9.12
CA MET A 71 -7.18 5.77 -8.45
C MET A 71 -7.24 7.03 -7.60
N ILE A 72 -7.74 8.14 -8.16
CA ILE A 72 -7.86 9.41 -7.44
C ILE A 72 -8.80 9.25 -6.23
N ALA A 73 -9.95 8.58 -6.40
CA ALA A 73 -10.90 8.33 -5.33
C ALA A 73 -10.29 7.49 -4.19
N PHE A 74 -9.51 6.46 -4.52
CA PHE A 74 -8.77 5.68 -3.53
C PHE A 74 -7.81 6.55 -2.72
N PHE A 75 -6.91 7.29 -3.36
CA PHE A 75 -5.96 8.15 -2.62
C PHE A 75 -6.66 9.28 -1.85
N THR A 76 -7.80 9.75 -2.33
CA THR A 76 -8.65 10.69 -1.58
C THR A 76 -9.17 10.06 -0.30
N SER A 77 -9.62 8.80 -0.33
CA SER A 77 -10.05 8.08 0.87
C SER A 77 -8.91 7.89 1.87
N VAL A 78 -7.69 7.62 1.39
CA VAL A 78 -6.47 7.60 2.22
C VAL A 78 -6.22 8.96 2.88
N GLY A 79 -6.41 10.06 2.15
CA GLY A 79 -6.30 11.41 2.71
C GLY A 79 -7.28 11.68 3.86
N PHE A 80 -8.53 11.24 3.73
CA PHE A 80 -9.53 11.35 4.81
C PHE A 80 -9.18 10.53 6.05
N ALA A 81 -8.33 9.55 5.94
CA ALA A 81 -7.87 8.78 7.09
C ALA A 81 -6.71 9.47 7.86
N ALA A 82 -6.09 10.52 7.30
CA ALA A 82 -4.96 11.25 7.87
C ALA A 82 -5.38 12.27 8.95
N GLY A 83 -5.93 11.81 10.08
CA GLY A 83 -6.29 12.66 11.23
C GLY A 83 -5.08 13.01 12.10
N ILE A 84 -4.84 14.30 12.36
CA ILE A 84 -3.77 14.77 13.28
C ILE A 84 -4.04 14.32 14.72
N SER A 85 -5.31 14.14 15.09
CA SER A 85 -5.72 13.59 16.38
C SER A 85 -5.10 12.22 16.66
N LEU A 86 -5.01 11.36 15.64
CA LEU A 86 -4.39 10.02 15.72
C LEU A 86 -2.89 10.09 16.02
N LEU A 87 -2.16 11.06 15.41
CA LEU A 87 -0.75 11.30 15.72
C LEU A 87 -0.54 11.73 17.18
N ARG A 88 -1.43 12.54 17.73
CA ARG A 88 -1.33 12.99 19.13
C ARG A 88 -1.56 11.84 20.11
N HIS A 89 -2.49 10.92 19.82
CA HIS A 89 -2.75 9.74 20.67
C HIS A 89 -1.62 8.71 20.63
N GLY A 90 -0.96 8.53 19.46
CA GLY A 90 0.15 7.61 19.29
C GLY A 90 1.48 8.07 19.90
N GLY A 91 1.58 9.35 20.28
CA GLY A 91 2.73 9.92 20.97
C GLY A 91 4.06 9.92 20.19
N PRO A 92 5.19 10.16 20.88
CA PRO A 92 6.49 10.31 20.24
C PRO A 92 7.00 9.02 19.58
N LEU A 93 6.44 7.86 19.92
CA LEU A 93 6.85 6.58 19.36
C LEU A 93 6.35 6.41 17.90
N VAL A 94 5.11 6.85 17.63
CA VAL A 94 4.55 6.88 16.28
C VAL A 94 5.36 7.82 15.39
N LEU A 95 5.73 8.99 15.90
CA LEU A 95 6.55 9.94 15.14
C LEU A 95 7.95 9.37 14.84
N ARG A 96 8.60 8.70 15.81
CA ARG A 96 9.90 8.03 15.58
C ARG A 96 9.78 6.93 14.52
N PHE A 97 8.72 6.11 14.59
CA PHE A 97 8.51 5.04 13.63
C PHE A 97 8.26 5.62 12.22
N LEU A 98 7.45 6.68 12.10
CA LEU A 98 7.21 7.38 10.84
C LEU A 98 8.49 7.99 10.25
N LEU A 99 9.31 8.65 11.08
CA LEU A 99 10.59 9.21 10.63
C LEU A 99 11.55 8.13 10.14
N LEU A 100 11.66 7.00 10.88
CA LEU A 100 12.46 5.86 10.45
C LEU A 100 11.97 5.28 9.13
N ALA A 101 10.66 5.13 8.96
CA ALA A 101 10.05 4.63 7.73
C ALA A 101 10.30 5.59 6.55
N SER A 102 10.13 6.90 6.76
CA SER A 102 10.37 7.91 5.73
C SER A 102 11.83 7.99 5.30
N VAL A 103 12.77 7.98 6.26
CA VAL A 103 14.21 7.94 5.97
C VAL A 103 14.57 6.64 5.25
N PHE A 104 13.98 5.52 5.64
CA PHE A 104 14.22 4.24 4.99
C PHE A 104 13.67 4.24 3.54
N ALA A 105 12.51 4.83 3.27
CA ALA A 105 11.97 4.98 1.92
C ALA A 105 12.93 5.78 1.00
N VAL A 106 13.54 6.85 1.51
CA VAL A 106 14.59 7.58 0.78
C VAL A 106 15.80 6.67 0.52
N LEU A 107 16.24 5.92 1.53
CA LEU A 107 17.37 5.00 1.40
C LEU A 107 17.09 3.88 0.38
N GLN A 108 15.87 3.34 0.36
CA GLN A 108 15.44 2.38 -0.67
C GLN A 108 15.61 2.96 -2.08
N ASN A 109 15.19 4.20 -2.30
CA ASN A 109 15.31 4.86 -3.59
C ASN A 109 16.78 5.07 -3.98
N VAL A 110 17.60 5.58 -3.07
CA VAL A 110 19.04 5.81 -3.32
C VAL A 110 19.77 4.51 -3.67
N VAL A 111 19.54 3.44 -2.91
CA VAL A 111 20.14 2.12 -3.17
C VAL A 111 19.61 1.54 -4.48
N GLY A 112 18.30 1.64 -4.73
CA GLY A 112 17.71 1.21 -5.99
C GLY A 112 18.30 1.91 -7.20
N MET A 113 18.42 3.24 -7.15
CA MET A 113 19.05 4.05 -8.21
C MET A 113 20.51 3.66 -8.46
N ALA A 114 21.30 3.51 -7.38
CA ALA A 114 22.68 3.11 -7.51
C ALA A 114 22.84 1.77 -8.24
N ILE A 115 22.02 0.78 -7.88
CA ILE A 115 22.05 -0.53 -8.53
C ILE A 115 21.53 -0.44 -9.98
N ALA A 116 20.44 0.28 -10.23
CA ALA A 116 19.93 0.47 -11.59
C ALA A 116 20.98 1.09 -12.53
N SER A 117 21.72 2.07 -12.04
CA SER A 117 22.81 2.72 -12.78
C SER A 117 23.96 1.76 -13.10
N LEU A 118 24.28 0.78 -12.23
CA LEU A 118 25.27 -0.26 -12.49
C LEU A 118 24.86 -1.20 -13.66
N PHE A 119 23.56 -1.36 -13.89
CA PHE A 119 23.04 -2.11 -15.04
C PHE A 119 22.82 -1.24 -16.28
N GLY A 120 23.21 0.05 -16.26
CA GLY A 120 23.00 0.99 -17.36
C GLY A 120 21.52 1.33 -17.58
N LEU A 121 20.66 1.10 -16.58
CA LEU A 121 19.23 1.43 -16.62
C LEU A 121 19.00 2.86 -16.12
N HIS A 122 17.86 3.44 -16.51
CA HIS A 122 17.45 4.74 -16.01
C HIS A 122 17.36 4.73 -14.47
N PRO A 123 17.90 5.71 -13.73
CA PRO A 123 17.88 5.72 -12.26
C PRO A 123 16.48 5.57 -11.66
N LEU A 124 15.47 6.14 -12.33
CA LEU A 124 14.07 6.00 -11.93
C LEU A 124 13.56 4.54 -11.91
N PHE A 125 14.17 3.61 -12.67
CA PHE A 125 13.88 2.18 -12.52
C PHE A 125 14.15 1.71 -11.09
N GLY A 126 15.26 2.16 -10.49
CA GLY A 126 15.61 1.84 -9.11
C GLY A 126 14.67 2.46 -8.08
N VAL A 127 14.15 3.66 -8.33
CA VAL A 127 13.12 4.30 -7.49
C VAL A 127 11.81 3.51 -7.58
N LEU A 128 11.41 3.09 -8.79
CA LEU A 128 10.21 2.29 -9.02
C LEU A 128 10.26 0.95 -8.26
N VAL A 129 11.40 0.25 -8.31
CA VAL A 129 11.64 -1.02 -7.57
C VAL A 129 12.05 -0.76 -6.10
N GLY A 130 12.17 0.50 -5.70
CA GLY A 130 12.43 0.97 -4.34
C GLY A 130 11.15 1.26 -3.55
N SER A 131 11.07 2.46 -2.98
CA SER A 131 9.96 2.84 -2.10
C SER A 131 8.60 2.88 -2.79
N VAL A 132 8.56 3.11 -4.11
CA VAL A 132 7.31 3.16 -4.87
C VAL A 132 6.51 1.87 -4.72
N THR A 133 7.17 0.74 -4.86
CA THR A 133 6.52 -0.59 -4.88
C THR A 133 6.69 -1.36 -3.59
N LEU A 134 7.81 -1.21 -2.89
CA LEU A 134 8.09 -1.97 -1.68
C LEU A 134 7.43 -1.35 -0.44
N THR A 135 7.48 -0.02 -0.31
CA THR A 135 6.78 0.71 0.76
C THR A 135 5.34 1.05 0.37
N GLY A 136 5.13 1.53 -0.86
CA GLY A 136 3.82 1.95 -1.35
C GLY A 136 2.94 0.81 -1.89
N GLY A 137 3.52 -0.37 -2.12
CA GLY A 137 2.80 -1.54 -2.62
C GLY A 137 2.32 -1.42 -4.08
N PRO A 138 1.47 -2.37 -4.53
CA PRO A 138 1.02 -2.41 -5.93
C PRO A 138 0.14 -1.21 -6.31
N ALA A 139 -0.63 -0.66 -5.39
CA ALA A 139 -1.51 0.49 -5.67
C ALA A 139 -0.69 1.75 -6.01
N THR A 140 0.28 2.09 -5.17
CA THR A 140 1.19 3.22 -5.40
C THR A 140 2.03 2.99 -6.66
N GLY A 141 2.53 1.78 -6.86
CA GLY A 141 3.28 1.42 -8.06
C GLY A 141 2.50 1.66 -9.34
N LEU A 142 1.26 1.21 -9.40
CA LEU A 142 0.37 1.41 -10.55
C LEU A 142 -0.05 2.88 -10.72
N ALA A 143 -0.26 3.60 -9.63
CA ALA A 143 -0.65 5.01 -9.67
C ALA A 143 0.46 5.89 -10.26
N PHE A 144 1.71 5.62 -9.89
CA PHE A 144 2.86 6.36 -10.39
C PHE A 144 3.38 5.85 -11.75
N ALA A 145 3.04 4.63 -12.17
CA ALA A 145 3.56 4.01 -13.39
C ALA A 145 3.48 4.92 -14.63
N PRO A 146 2.36 5.62 -14.92
CA PRO A 146 2.29 6.51 -16.08
C PRO A 146 3.33 7.64 -16.06
N LEU A 147 3.68 8.16 -14.89
CA LEU A 147 4.69 9.21 -14.75
C LEU A 147 6.11 8.66 -14.96
N PHE A 148 6.38 7.44 -14.47
CA PHE A 148 7.63 6.74 -14.73
C PHE A 148 7.79 6.38 -16.20
N GLU A 149 6.71 6.00 -16.89
CA GLU A 149 6.73 5.75 -18.34
C GLU A 149 7.03 7.04 -19.12
N GLN A 150 6.41 8.17 -18.75
CA GLN A 150 6.71 9.48 -19.34
C GLN A 150 8.17 9.90 -19.12
N ALA A 151 8.76 9.53 -17.99
CA ALA A 151 10.16 9.77 -17.66
C ALA A 151 11.13 8.72 -18.25
N GLY A 152 10.65 7.82 -19.13
CA GLY A 152 11.49 6.89 -19.88
C GLY A 152 11.65 5.48 -19.30
N VAL A 153 10.92 5.13 -18.23
CA VAL A 153 10.92 3.75 -17.68
C VAL A 153 9.85 2.93 -18.38
N VAL A 154 10.22 2.27 -19.47
CA VAL A 154 9.30 1.43 -20.26
C VAL A 154 8.78 0.25 -19.44
N GLY A 155 7.48 -0.01 -19.49
CA GLY A 155 6.84 -1.13 -18.80
C GLY A 155 6.71 -0.90 -17.28
N ALA A 156 6.70 0.35 -16.82
CA ALA A 156 6.70 0.71 -15.40
C ALA A 156 5.55 0.03 -14.63
N ALA A 157 4.37 -0.08 -15.19
CA ALA A 157 3.24 -0.77 -14.55
C ALA A 157 3.54 -2.26 -14.27
N SER A 158 4.11 -2.97 -15.25
CA SER A 158 4.45 -4.40 -15.13
C SER A 158 5.59 -4.62 -14.13
N ILE A 159 6.61 -3.75 -14.17
CA ILE A 159 7.75 -3.76 -13.23
C ILE A 159 7.23 -3.50 -11.81
N ALA A 160 6.38 -2.50 -11.63
CA ALA A 160 5.82 -2.14 -10.34
C ALA A 160 5.08 -3.31 -9.68
N VAL A 161 4.22 -3.98 -10.44
CA VAL A 161 3.47 -5.13 -9.91
C VAL A 161 4.40 -6.29 -9.57
N ALA A 162 5.34 -6.63 -10.45
CA ALA A 162 6.30 -7.70 -10.19
C ALA A 162 7.13 -7.43 -8.93
N ALA A 163 7.64 -6.19 -8.77
CA ALA A 163 8.41 -5.78 -7.61
C ALA A 163 7.57 -5.81 -6.32
N ALA A 164 6.35 -5.24 -6.36
CA ALA A 164 5.47 -5.21 -5.20
C ALA A 164 5.09 -6.63 -4.73
N MET A 165 4.74 -7.53 -5.65
CA MET A 165 4.38 -8.91 -5.32
C MET A 165 5.56 -9.68 -4.72
N ALA A 166 6.77 -9.53 -5.30
CA ALA A 166 7.97 -10.13 -4.74
C ALA A 166 8.29 -9.54 -3.36
N GLY A 167 8.13 -8.23 -3.18
CA GLY A 167 8.30 -7.56 -1.91
C GLY A 167 7.36 -8.09 -0.82
N ILE A 168 6.06 -8.24 -1.12
CA ILE A 168 5.05 -8.81 -0.21
C ILE A 168 5.48 -10.21 0.26
N VAL A 169 5.89 -11.07 -0.65
CA VAL A 169 6.36 -12.43 -0.30
C VAL A 169 7.62 -12.37 0.57
N CYS A 170 8.62 -11.57 0.19
CA CYS A 170 9.87 -11.43 0.95
C CYS A 170 9.63 -10.82 2.34
N GLY A 171 8.77 -9.80 2.45
CA GLY A 171 8.42 -9.15 3.71
C GLY A 171 7.82 -10.13 4.71
N GLY A 172 6.88 -10.96 4.26
CA GLY A 172 6.28 -12.02 5.07
C GLY A 172 7.28 -13.09 5.51
N LEU A 173 8.24 -13.44 4.65
CA LEU A 173 9.25 -14.47 4.95
C LEU A 173 10.36 -13.96 5.88
N VAL A 174 10.79 -12.70 5.76
CA VAL A 174 11.99 -12.16 6.45
C VAL A 174 11.64 -11.49 7.78
N GLY A 175 10.47 -10.88 7.91
CA GLY A 175 10.09 -10.13 9.11
C GLY A 175 10.09 -10.95 10.40
N GLY A 176 9.52 -12.15 10.37
CA GLY A 176 9.51 -13.08 11.49
C GLY A 176 10.91 -13.51 11.95
N PRO A 177 11.77 -14.03 11.07
CA PRO A 177 13.16 -14.37 11.40
C PRO A 177 13.98 -13.22 11.97
N VAL A 178 13.90 -12.00 11.40
CA VAL A 178 14.64 -10.82 11.91
C VAL A 178 14.22 -10.48 13.34
N ALA A 179 12.91 -10.40 13.62
CA ALA A 179 12.41 -10.13 14.96
C ALA A 179 12.78 -11.26 15.94
N THR A 180 12.66 -12.52 15.53
CA THR A 180 13.05 -13.69 16.32
C THR A 180 14.53 -13.66 16.70
N LEU A 181 15.40 -13.26 15.75
CA LEU A 181 16.83 -13.08 16.00
C LEU A 181 17.07 -12.06 17.12
N LEU A 182 16.38 -10.91 17.07
CA LEU A 182 16.49 -9.85 18.09
C LEU A 182 15.98 -10.31 19.45
N ILE A 183 14.80 -10.96 19.50
CA ILE A 183 14.19 -11.50 20.71
C ILE A 183 15.16 -12.49 21.40
N ARG A 184 15.70 -13.44 20.64
CA ARG A 184 16.61 -14.46 21.17
C ARG A 184 17.97 -13.87 21.58
N ARG A 185 18.56 -13.02 20.75
CA ARG A 185 19.88 -12.42 20.99
C ARG A 185 19.90 -11.56 22.26
N HIS A 186 18.80 -10.82 22.51
CA HIS A 186 18.69 -9.94 23.67
C HIS A 186 17.88 -10.56 24.83
N ARG A 187 17.47 -11.85 24.73
CA ARG A 187 16.68 -12.58 25.71
C ARG A 187 15.43 -11.83 26.15
N LEU A 188 14.72 -11.25 25.19
CA LEU A 188 13.52 -10.46 25.43
C LEU A 188 12.32 -11.38 25.69
N HIS A 189 11.44 -10.96 26.61
CA HIS A 189 10.21 -11.68 26.92
C HIS A 189 9.04 -10.70 26.87
N GLY A 190 7.92 -11.13 26.31
CA GLY A 190 6.67 -10.41 26.42
C GLY A 190 6.17 -10.39 27.87
N THR A 191 5.30 -9.44 28.19
CA THR A 191 4.67 -9.39 29.51
C THR A 191 3.82 -10.64 29.75
N THR A 192 4.35 -11.57 30.57
CA THR A 192 3.62 -12.76 31.03
C THR A 192 2.55 -12.28 32.01
N GLY A 193 1.28 -12.26 31.59
CA GLY A 193 0.16 -11.92 32.47
C GLY A 193 -0.77 -10.78 32.05
N ALA A 194 -0.47 -10.04 31.03
CA ALA A 194 -1.54 -9.28 30.38
C ALA A 194 -2.41 -10.30 29.63
N GLN A 195 -3.61 -10.60 30.16
CA GLN A 195 -4.70 -11.09 29.32
C GLN A 195 -4.64 -10.33 28.00
N PRO A 196 -4.89 -10.97 26.82
CA PRO A 196 -5.11 -10.23 25.61
C PRO A 196 -6.03 -9.08 26.02
N ALA A 197 -5.53 -7.84 25.93
CA ALA A 197 -6.36 -6.69 26.26
C ALA A 197 -7.68 -6.97 25.59
N ALA A 198 -8.76 -6.98 26.38
CA ALA A 198 -10.09 -7.17 25.83
C ALA A 198 -10.16 -6.32 24.57
N PRO A 199 -10.86 -6.72 23.52
CA PRO A 199 -10.81 -6.08 22.22
C PRO A 199 -11.37 -4.66 22.33
N VAL A 200 -10.58 -3.83 23.04
CA VAL A 200 -10.76 -2.40 23.08
C VAL A 200 -10.21 -1.94 21.74
N GLU A 201 -11.11 -1.61 20.87
CA GLU A 201 -10.82 -0.97 19.58
C GLU A 201 -10.04 -1.81 18.53
N GLN A 202 -9.96 -3.14 18.70
CA GLN A 202 -9.74 -4.01 17.53
C GLN A 202 -10.83 -3.82 16.47
N SER A 203 -12.01 -3.30 16.85
CA SER A 203 -13.10 -3.01 15.91
C SER A 203 -12.76 -1.85 14.97
N VAL A 204 -12.14 -0.76 15.42
CA VAL A 204 -11.93 0.42 14.57
C VAL A 204 -10.62 0.34 13.80
N LEU A 205 -9.52 -0.07 14.43
CA LEU A 205 -8.22 -0.19 13.76
C LEU A 205 -8.05 -1.51 13.00
N GLY A 206 -8.60 -2.59 13.50
CA GLY A 206 -8.66 -3.89 12.81
C GLY A 206 -9.57 -3.83 11.59
N GLU A 207 -10.73 -3.20 11.68
CA GLU A 207 -11.63 -2.95 10.55
C GLU A 207 -11.02 -2.02 9.50
N LEU A 208 -10.28 -0.98 9.90
CA LEU A 208 -9.59 -0.09 8.96
C LEU A 208 -8.45 -0.79 8.22
N VAL A 209 -7.73 -1.70 8.86
CA VAL A 209 -6.60 -2.45 8.26
C VAL A 209 -7.10 -3.67 7.49
N GLU A 210 -8.11 -4.38 7.98
CA GLU A 210 -8.72 -5.51 7.27
C GLU A 210 -9.58 -5.04 6.07
N GLY A 211 -10.22 -3.89 6.15
CA GLY A 211 -10.96 -3.30 5.04
C GLY A 211 -10.09 -2.91 3.84
N THR A 212 -8.79 -2.64 4.06
CA THR A 212 -7.87 -2.29 2.96
C THR A 212 -7.18 -3.50 2.33
N THR A 213 -7.18 -4.68 2.96
CA THR A 213 -6.39 -5.83 2.49
C THR A 213 -7.18 -7.12 2.34
N ASP A 214 -8.26 -7.25 3.05
CA ASP A 214 -9.11 -8.44 2.99
C ASP A 214 -10.53 -7.99 2.63
N GLY A 215 -10.91 -8.10 1.37
CA GLY A 215 -12.30 -7.93 0.94
C GLY A 215 -13.25 -9.01 1.52
N SER A 216 -12.96 -9.54 2.70
CA SER A 216 -13.92 -10.25 3.49
C SER A 216 -14.85 -9.22 4.12
N ILE A 217 -16.03 -9.05 3.54
CA ILE A 217 -17.20 -8.47 4.21
C ILE A 217 -17.47 -9.37 5.42
N GLY A 218 -16.80 -9.12 6.52
CA GLY A 218 -17.12 -9.66 7.80
C GLY A 218 -18.46 -9.07 8.21
N LEU A 219 -19.51 -9.88 8.17
CA LEU A 219 -20.77 -9.61 8.86
C LEU A 219 -20.46 -9.52 10.36
N ALA A 220 -20.04 -8.36 10.81
CA ALA A 220 -19.96 -8.02 12.23
C ALA A 220 -21.22 -7.27 12.61
N VAL A 221 -22.05 -7.97 13.31
CA VAL A 221 -23.00 -7.63 14.37
C VAL A 221 -23.20 -6.12 14.63
N GLU A 222 -24.48 -5.70 14.46
CA GLU A 222 -25.17 -4.58 15.11
C GLU A 222 -24.33 -3.29 15.27
N ALA A 223 -24.16 -2.57 14.17
CA ALA A 223 -24.05 -1.12 14.18
C ALA A 223 -25.07 -0.60 13.17
N ASP A 224 -25.77 0.48 13.52
CA ASP A 224 -26.73 1.18 12.69
C ASP A 224 -26.39 1.07 11.21
N GLU A 225 -27.32 0.54 10.40
CA GLU A 225 -27.17 0.56 8.93
C GLU A 225 -26.84 2.00 8.53
N PRO A 226 -25.78 2.23 7.76
CA PRO A 226 -25.45 3.59 7.37
C PRO A 226 -26.64 4.17 6.62
N ASP A 227 -27.29 5.17 7.20
CA ASP A 227 -28.36 5.89 6.57
C ASP A 227 -27.91 6.30 5.16
N GLY A 228 -28.73 6.09 4.14
CA GLY A 228 -28.40 6.45 2.76
C GLY A 228 -27.93 7.90 2.61
N PHE A 229 -28.40 8.79 3.49
CA PHE A 229 -27.92 10.16 3.58
C PHE A 229 -26.46 10.25 4.08
N ALA A 230 -26.07 9.43 5.05
CA ALA A 230 -24.68 9.37 5.53
C ALA A 230 -23.74 8.90 4.41
N ALA A 231 -24.12 7.86 3.66
CA ALA A 231 -23.37 7.38 2.52
C ALA A 231 -23.21 8.46 1.43
N LEU A 232 -24.33 9.13 1.08
CA LEU A 232 -24.31 10.24 0.10
C LEU A 232 -23.43 11.40 0.55
N LYS A 233 -23.51 11.82 1.81
CA LYS A 233 -22.71 12.90 2.39
C LYS A 233 -21.21 12.60 2.27
N ASN A 234 -20.78 11.40 2.66
CA ASN A 234 -19.39 10.99 2.58
C ASN A 234 -18.90 10.88 1.13
N LEU A 235 -19.73 10.35 0.21
CA LEU A 235 -19.42 10.29 -1.22
C LEU A 235 -19.23 11.71 -1.80
N VAL A 236 -20.13 12.64 -1.48
CA VAL A 236 -20.01 14.04 -1.93
C VAL A 236 -18.73 14.67 -1.38
N ALA A 237 -18.38 14.43 -0.13
CA ALA A 237 -17.12 14.93 0.45
C ALA A 237 -15.88 14.41 -0.32
N VAL A 238 -15.87 13.11 -0.69
CA VAL A 238 -14.80 12.53 -1.52
C VAL A 238 -14.76 13.20 -2.89
N LEU A 239 -15.89 13.36 -3.57
CA LEU A 239 -15.94 13.99 -4.91
C LEU A 239 -15.48 15.46 -4.86
N VAL A 240 -15.86 16.22 -3.82
CA VAL A 240 -15.41 17.60 -3.61
C VAL A 240 -13.90 17.65 -3.38
N ALA A 241 -13.35 16.73 -2.58
CA ALA A 241 -11.92 16.64 -2.35
C ALA A 241 -11.15 16.29 -3.62
N MET A 242 -11.68 15.37 -4.46
CA MET A 242 -11.11 15.04 -5.77
C MET A 242 -11.09 16.25 -6.70
N TRP A 243 -12.19 16.98 -6.76
CA TRP A 243 -12.33 18.16 -7.61
C TRP A 243 -11.39 19.29 -7.15
N ALA A 244 -11.44 19.68 -5.89
CA ALA A 244 -10.60 20.74 -5.33
C ALA A 244 -9.09 20.36 -5.35
N GLY A 245 -8.79 19.07 -5.20
CA GLY A 245 -7.44 18.55 -5.29
C GLY A 245 -6.80 18.71 -6.69
N GLY A 246 -7.63 18.70 -7.75
CA GLY A 246 -7.16 19.06 -9.10
C GLY A 246 -6.58 20.48 -9.13
N TRP A 247 -7.26 21.47 -8.54
CA TRP A 247 -6.77 22.86 -8.49
C TRP A 247 -5.48 23.00 -7.66
N VAL A 248 -5.37 22.22 -6.57
CA VAL A 248 -4.13 22.20 -5.77
C VAL A 248 -2.98 21.69 -6.61
N SER A 249 -3.16 20.59 -7.35
CA SER A 249 -2.12 20.04 -8.22
C SER A 249 -1.75 21.01 -9.36
N ASP A 250 -2.74 21.64 -9.99
CA ASP A 250 -2.51 22.63 -11.04
C ASP A 250 -1.78 23.88 -10.49
N GLY A 251 -2.08 24.30 -9.24
CA GLY A 251 -1.38 25.37 -8.55
C GLY A 251 0.11 25.06 -8.30
N PHE A 252 0.43 23.82 -7.89
CA PHE A 252 1.82 23.39 -7.74
C PHE A 252 2.54 23.30 -9.08
N ALA A 253 1.86 22.84 -10.13
CA ALA A 253 2.42 22.80 -11.47
C ALA A 253 2.80 24.20 -11.99
N ALA A 254 2.00 25.23 -11.68
CA ALA A 254 2.31 26.63 -11.99
C ALA A 254 3.55 27.15 -11.25
N LEU A 255 3.93 26.54 -10.11
CA LEU A 255 5.16 26.83 -9.37
C LEU A 255 6.37 26.00 -9.83
N GLY A 256 6.22 25.19 -10.88
CA GLY A 256 7.28 24.34 -11.43
C GLY A 256 7.43 22.96 -10.75
N PHE A 257 6.48 22.58 -9.87
CA PHE A 257 6.47 21.26 -9.23
C PHE A 257 5.35 20.40 -9.82
N THR A 258 5.68 19.32 -10.48
CA THR A 258 4.68 18.34 -10.96
C THR A 258 4.11 17.56 -9.78
N LEU A 259 2.90 17.92 -9.33
CA LEU A 259 2.18 17.19 -8.30
C LEU A 259 1.04 16.40 -8.93
N PRO A 260 1.05 15.06 -8.89
CA PRO A 260 -0.04 14.25 -9.42
C PRO A 260 -1.40 14.61 -8.80
N ARG A 261 -2.48 14.57 -9.60
CA ARG A 261 -3.84 14.96 -9.16
C ARG A 261 -4.33 14.20 -7.93
N TYR A 262 -3.98 12.93 -7.80
CA TYR A 262 -4.38 12.14 -6.63
C TYR A 262 -3.66 12.59 -5.34
N ILE A 263 -2.45 13.16 -5.41
CA ILE A 263 -1.78 13.74 -4.23
C ILE A 263 -2.47 15.04 -3.83
N GLY A 264 -2.83 15.90 -4.77
CA GLY A 264 -3.62 17.09 -4.47
C GLY A 264 -4.96 16.75 -3.82
N ALA A 265 -5.65 15.73 -4.33
CA ALA A 265 -6.91 15.24 -3.76
C ALA A 265 -6.72 14.66 -2.33
N MET A 266 -5.64 13.93 -2.10
CA MET A 266 -5.27 13.41 -0.79
C MET A 266 -4.98 14.53 0.22
N LEU A 267 -4.28 15.60 -0.20
CA LEU A 267 -4.01 16.78 0.62
C LEU A 267 -5.29 17.50 1.03
N VAL A 268 -6.19 17.75 0.07
CA VAL A 268 -7.48 18.40 0.33
C VAL A 268 -8.33 17.54 1.26
N ALA A 269 -8.39 16.23 1.04
CA ALA A 269 -9.11 15.29 1.89
C ALA A 269 -8.59 15.32 3.34
N ALA A 270 -7.26 15.31 3.52
CA ALA A 270 -6.65 15.45 4.84
C ALA A 270 -6.99 16.79 5.51
N ALA A 271 -7.01 17.88 4.75
CA ALA A 271 -7.42 19.19 5.26
C ALA A 271 -8.90 19.19 5.70
N ILE A 272 -9.81 18.69 4.84
CA ILE A 272 -11.24 18.59 5.16
C ILE A 272 -11.44 17.73 6.42
N ARG A 273 -10.74 16.58 6.51
CA ARG A 273 -10.81 15.70 7.67
C ARG A 273 -10.43 16.40 8.97
N ASN A 274 -9.28 17.05 8.98
CA ASN A 274 -8.80 17.73 10.20
C ASN A 274 -9.66 18.95 10.57
N LEU A 275 -10.27 19.61 9.59
CA LEU A 275 -11.26 20.66 9.83
C LEU A 275 -12.54 20.07 10.46
N ASP A 276 -13.03 18.95 9.94
CA ASP A 276 -14.23 18.28 10.46
C ASP A 276 -13.98 17.74 11.87
N ASP A 277 -12.81 17.17 12.16
CA ASP A 277 -12.40 16.72 13.50
C ASP A 277 -12.38 17.89 14.52
N ALA A 278 -12.02 19.09 14.07
CA ALA A 278 -11.96 20.27 14.93
C ALA A 278 -13.30 20.96 15.13
N THR A 279 -14.20 20.91 14.14
CA THR A 279 -15.44 21.69 14.11
C THR A 279 -16.70 20.84 14.31
N GLY A 280 -16.64 19.54 13.96
CA GLY A 280 -17.80 18.65 13.91
C GLY A 280 -18.84 19.05 12.85
N TRP A 281 -18.48 19.92 11.89
CA TRP A 281 -19.44 20.58 11.00
C TRP A 281 -20.09 19.61 10.01
N ILE A 282 -19.33 18.71 9.43
CA ILE A 282 -19.82 17.78 8.41
C ILE A 282 -20.22 16.45 9.06
N GLY A 283 -19.49 16.00 10.09
CA GLY A 283 -19.69 14.71 10.76
C GLY A 283 -19.41 13.54 9.81
N LEU A 284 -18.18 13.50 9.26
CA LEU A 284 -17.74 12.47 8.32
C LEU A 284 -17.60 11.11 9.02
N SER A 285 -18.12 10.06 8.39
CA SER A 285 -17.94 8.67 8.85
C SER A 285 -16.71 8.05 8.24
N GLN A 286 -15.68 7.81 9.08
CA GLN A 286 -14.45 7.13 8.63
C GLN A 286 -14.72 5.73 8.09
N ARG A 287 -15.66 5.01 8.69
CA ARG A 287 -16.05 3.68 8.25
C ARG A 287 -16.56 3.70 6.81
N VAL A 288 -17.52 4.58 6.50
CA VAL A 288 -18.11 4.69 5.16
C VAL A 288 -17.05 5.06 4.12
N ILE A 289 -16.14 5.99 4.47
CA ILE A 289 -15.05 6.41 3.57
C ILE A 289 -14.05 5.26 3.35
N ALA A 290 -13.72 4.50 4.40
CA ALA A 290 -12.81 3.36 4.29
C ALA A 290 -13.40 2.22 3.46
N GLU A 291 -14.68 1.87 3.68
CA GLU A 291 -15.39 0.86 2.87
C GLU A 291 -15.46 1.28 1.39
N PHE A 292 -15.79 2.54 1.12
CA PHE A 292 -15.75 3.11 -0.23
C PHE A 292 -14.34 3.00 -0.83
N GLY A 293 -13.31 3.42 -0.09
CA GLY A 293 -11.91 3.34 -0.52
C GLY A 293 -11.48 1.92 -0.87
N ALA A 294 -11.89 0.91 -0.07
CA ALA A 294 -11.59 -0.49 -0.32
C ALA A 294 -12.21 -1.02 -1.63
N VAL A 295 -13.47 -0.67 -1.90
CA VAL A 295 -14.17 -1.05 -3.16
C VAL A 295 -13.48 -0.40 -4.36
N VAL A 296 -13.19 0.89 -4.28
CA VAL A 296 -12.55 1.65 -5.38
C VAL A 296 -11.15 1.12 -5.64
N LEU A 297 -10.38 0.82 -4.58
CA LEU A 297 -9.05 0.21 -4.69
C LEU A 297 -9.11 -1.15 -5.39
N ALA A 298 -10.04 -2.01 -5.01
CA ALA A 298 -10.19 -3.33 -5.61
C ALA A 298 -10.46 -3.24 -7.12
N LEU A 299 -11.40 -2.37 -7.51
CA LEU A 299 -11.72 -2.14 -8.93
C LEU A 299 -10.54 -1.52 -9.68
N PHE A 300 -9.90 -0.50 -9.12
CA PHE A 300 -8.69 0.12 -9.70
C PHE A 300 -7.60 -0.91 -9.95
N LEU A 301 -7.26 -1.71 -8.93
CA LEU A 301 -6.21 -2.73 -9.04
C LEU A 301 -6.52 -3.75 -10.13
N VAL A 302 -7.74 -4.30 -10.16
CA VAL A 302 -8.10 -5.29 -11.17
C VAL A 302 -8.05 -4.68 -12.55
N MET A 303 -8.63 -3.49 -12.77
CA MET A 303 -8.62 -2.81 -14.07
C MET A 303 -7.20 -2.50 -14.54
N ALA A 304 -6.34 -2.03 -13.64
CA ALA A 304 -4.95 -1.74 -13.99
C ALA A 304 -4.16 -3.01 -14.31
N LEU A 305 -4.41 -4.10 -13.56
CA LEU A 305 -3.67 -5.35 -13.70
C LEU A 305 -4.09 -6.16 -14.92
N MET A 306 -5.37 -6.17 -15.28
CA MET A 306 -5.83 -6.91 -16.46
C MET A 306 -5.33 -6.30 -17.79
N THR A 307 -4.85 -5.05 -17.77
CA THR A 307 -4.26 -4.36 -18.92
C THR A 307 -2.73 -4.45 -18.98
N LEU A 308 -2.09 -5.15 -18.02
CA LEU A 308 -0.64 -5.27 -17.95
C LEU A 308 -0.02 -5.96 -19.16
N ARG A 309 1.13 -5.43 -19.56
CA ARG A 309 1.96 -5.95 -20.64
C ARG A 309 3.12 -6.77 -20.08
N LEU A 310 2.83 -7.97 -19.57
CA LEU A 310 3.81 -8.81 -18.88
C LEU A 310 5.04 -9.17 -19.76
N TRP A 311 4.92 -9.11 -21.10
CA TRP A 311 6.05 -9.34 -22.02
C TRP A 311 7.13 -8.24 -21.95
N GLU A 312 6.82 -7.06 -21.40
CA GLU A 312 7.79 -5.97 -21.21
C GLU A 312 8.78 -6.26 -20.07
N LEU A 313 8.48 -7.23 -19.21
CA LEU A 313 9.40 -7.71 -18.17
C LEU A 313 10.56 -8.57 -18.72
N ALA A 314 10.45 -9.04 -19.95
CA ALA A 314 11.50 -9.86 -20.55
C ALA A 314 12.80 -9.04 -20.69
N GLY A 315 13.88 -9.52 -20.09
CA GLY A 315 15.17 -8.82 -20.05
C GLY A 315 15.43 -7.94 -18.82
N LEU A 316 14.40 -7.61 -18.03
CA LEU A 316 14.55 -6.81 -16.81
C LEU A 316 14.61 -7.67 -15.53
N ALA A 317 14.48 -8.98 -15.64
CA ALA A 317 14.40 -9.88 -14.49
C ALA A 317 15.67 -9.84 -13.61
N ILE A 318 16.86 -9.82 -14.20
CA ILE A 318 18.13 -9.79 -13.44
C ILE A 318 18.29 -8.49 -12.67
N PRO A 319 18.18 -7.28 -13.26
CA PRO A 319 18.22 -6.04 -12.51
C PRO A 319 17.15 -5.98 -11.41
N LEU A 320 15.91 -6.36 -11.73
CA LEU A 320 14.81 -6.39 -10.78
C LEU A 320 15.11 -7.25 -9.56
N LEU A 321 15.52 -8.51 -9.77
CA LEU A 321 15.84 -9.44 -8.69
C LEU A 321 17.07 -8.98 -7.88
N THR A 322 18.07 -8.37 -8.52
CA THR A 322 19.25 -7.82 -7.83
C THR A 322 18.86 -6.68 -6.90
N ILE A 323 18.03 -5.73 -7.37
CA ILE A 323 17.55 -4.64 -6.52
C ILE A 323 16.70 -5.20 -5.39
N LEU A 324 15.77 -6.11 -5.65
CA LEU A 324 14.94 -6.74 -4.62
C LEU A 324 15.78 -7.45 -3.55
N ALA A 325 16.78 -8.23 -3.95
CA ALA A 325 17.68 -8.89 -3.00
C ALA A 325 18.45 -7.88 -2.14
N ALA A 326 18.96 -6.82 -2.74
CA ALA A 326 19.62 -5.74 -2.01
C ALA A 326 18.67 -5.03 -1.03
N GLN A 327 17.42 -4.77 -1.43
CA GLN A 327 16.41 -4.15 -0.57
C GLN A 327 16.05 -5.06 0.62
N VAL A 328 15.95 -6.37 0.43
CA VAL A 328 15.71 -7.33 1.51
C VAL A 328 16.86 -7.33 2.51
N VAL A 329 18.10 -7.34 2.05
CA VAL A 329 19.28 -7.25 2.91
C VAL A 329 19.33 -5.91 3.63
N LEU A 330 19.04 -4.83 2.92
CA LEU A 330 19.04 -3.47 3.46
C LEU A 330 18.04 -3.34 4.61
N VAL A 331 16.78 -3.76 4.41
CA VAL A 331 15.76 -3.66 5.46
C VAL A 331 16.12 -4.52 6.67
N ALA A 332 16.62 -5.74 6.45
CA ALA A 332 17.04 -6.61 7.54
C ALA A 332 18.19 -5.97 8.34
N ALA A 333 19.18 -5.38 7.69
CA ALA A 333 20.30 -4.69 8.35
C ALA A 333 19.82 -3.47 9.14
N VAL A 334 19.01 -2.59 8.54
CA VAL A 334 18.46 -1.38 9.17
C VAL A 334 17.54 -1.74 10.36
N CYS A 335 16.82 -2.84 10.27
CA CYS A 335 15.99 -3.34 11.34
C CYS A 335 16.82 -3.79 12.55
N VAL A 336 17.95 -4.49 12.34
CA VAL A 336 18.85 -4.86 13.41
C VAL A 336 19.54 -3.63 14.01
N TRP A 337 19.88 -2.67 13.17
CA TRP A 337 20.44 -1.37 13.54
C TRP A 337 20.18 -0.37 12.44
N PRO A 338 19.47 0.77 12.65
CA PRO A 338 19.17 1.44 13.94
C PRO A 338 17.70 1.25 14.45
N VAL A 339 16.78 0.62 13.70
CA VAL A 339 15.34 0.61 14.04
C VAL A 339 15.10 0.06 15.45
N PHE A 340 15.63 -1.12 15.75
CA PHE A 340 15.49 -1.74 17.08
C PHE A 340 15.98 -0.85 18.20
N GLN A 341 17.09 -0.11 18.01
CA GLN A 341 17.68 0.76 19.03
C GLN A 341 16.83 2.01 19.28
N VAL A 342 16.38 2.67 18.22
CA VAL A 342 15.61 3.91 18.31
C VAL A 342 14.22 3.66 18.89
N MET A 343 13.66 2.46 18.64
CA MET A 343 12.36 2.07 19.15
C MET A 343 12.37 1.61 20.63
N GLY A 344 13.55 1.50 21.29
CA GLY A 344 13.65 1.33 22.74
C GLY A 344 14.29 0.04 23.21
N ARG A 345 14.79 -0.86 22.35
CA ARG A 345 15.53 -2.09 22.67
C ARG A 345 14.79 -3.07 23.59
N ASN A 346 13.49 -3.08 23.57
CA ASN A 346 12.65 -3.96 24.38
C ASN A 346 11.89 -4.97 23.50
N TYR A 347 11.04 -5.78 24.10
CA TYR A 347 10.24 -6.77 23.39
C TYR A 347 9.29 -6.12 22.36
N GLU A 348 8.60 -5.05 22.77
CA GLU A 348 7.74 -4.26 21.88
C GLU A 348 8.50 -3.77 20.64
N SER A 349 9.72 -3.27 20.84
CA SER A 349 10.59 -2.81 19.73
C SER A 349 10.97 -3.95 18.79
N ALA A 350 11.21 -5.16 19.31
CA ALA A 350 11.52 -6.31 18.47
C ALA A 350 10.32 -6.73 17.62
N VAL A 351 9.10 -6.71 18.20
CA VAL A 351 7.86 -6.99 17.45
C VAL A 351 7.61 -5.90 16.40
N MET A 352 7.73 -4.60 16.76
CA MET A 352 7.65 -3.48 15.81
C MET A 352 8.67 -3.60 14.68
N THR A 353 9.90 -4.07 14.99
CA THR A 353 10.94 -4.28 13.97
C THR A 353 10.54 -5.36 12.97
N GLY A 354 9.91 -6.46 13.43
CA GLY A 354 9.35 -7.47 12.53
C GLY A 354 8.23 -6.90 11.65
N GLY A 355 7.36 -6.10 12.22
CA GLY A 355 6.33 -5.35 11.51
C GLY A 355 6.94 -4.39 10.48
N PHE A 356 8.02 -3.68 10.83
CA PHE A 356 8.72 -2.76 9.94
C PHE A 356 9.26 -3.47 8.68
N VAL A 357 9.84 -4.67 8.80
CA VAL A 357 10.26 -5.46 7.63
C VAL A 357 9.08 -5.78 6.73
N GLY A 358 7.99 -6.31 7.32
CA GLY A 358 6.79 -6.66 6.56
C GLY A 358 6.16 -5.46 5.87
N PHE A 359 6.24 -4.29 6.49
CA PHE A 359 5.71 -3.03 6.04
C PHE A 359 6.56 -2.40 4.92
N MET A 360 7.89 -2.32 5.11
CA MET A 360 8.81 -1.68 4.15
C MET A 360 9.13 -2.54 2.90
N LEU A 361 8.74 -3.82 2.91
CA LEU A 361 8.83 -4.71 1.74
C LEU A 361 7.46 -5.10 1.18
N GLY A 362 6.38 -4.67 1.80
CA GLY A 362 5.07 -5.17 1.39
C GLY A 362 3.94 -4.19 1.69
N THR A 363 3.12 -4.56 2.66
CA THR A 363 1.92 -3.80 3.04
C THR A 363 1.75 -3.82 4.56
N THR A 364 0.87 -2.94 5.07
CA THR A 364 0.47 -2.96 6.48
C THR A 364 -0.08 -4.33 6.91
N ALA A 365 -0.78 -5.04 6.03
CA ALA A 365 -1.27 -6.39 6.31
C ALA A 365 -0.13 -7.39 6.55
N ASN A 366 0.95 -7.31 5.78
CA ASN A 366 2.14 -8.12 6.01
C ASN A 366 2.78 -7.82 7.36
N ALA A 367 2.89 -6.54 7.72
CA ALA A 367 3.39 -6.14 9.04
C ALA A 367 2.56 -6.78 10.15
N MET A 368 1.22 -6.66 10.05
CA MET A 368 0.29 -7.23 11.03
C MET A 368 0.39 -8.75 11.13
N ALA A 369 0.48 -9.45 10.00
CA ALA A 369 0.62 -10.91 9.99
C ALA A 369 1.92 -11.37 10.67
N VAL A 370 3.05 -10.70 10.39
CA VAL A 370 4.33 -10.96 11.04
C VAL A 370 4.24 -10.72 12.54
N MET A 371 3.66 -9.59 12.96
CA MET A 371 3.49 -9.23 14.37
C MET A 371 2.58 -10.20 15.11
N ARG A 372 1.45 -10.62 14.52
CA ARG A 372 0.55 -11.66 15.09
C ARG A 372 1.30 -12.96 15.35
N THR A 373 2.06 -13.47 14.38
CA THR A 373 2.86 -14.68 14.54
C THR A 373 3.89 -14.57 15.68
N LEU A 374 4.47 -13.38 15.87
CA LEU A 374 5.43 -13.14 16.95
C LEU A 374 4.76 -13.14 18.32
N VAL A 375 3.62 -12.47 18.47
CA VAL A 375 2.92 -12.40 19.76
C VAL A 375 2.28 -13.72 20.17
N GLU A 376 1.80 -14.51 19.21
CA GLU A 376 1.34 -15.88 19.46
C GLU A 376 2.44 -16.77 20.05
N ARG A 377 3.69 -16.50 19.68
CA ARG A 377 4.84 -17.31 20.12
C ARG A 377 5.55 -16.78 21.36
N TYR A 378 5.62 -15.46 21.53
CA TYR A 378 6.49 -14.83 22.54
C TYR A 378 5.74 -13.95 23.54
N GLY A 379 4.43 -13.79 23.42
CA GLY A 379 3.56 -13.01 24.32
C GLY A 379 3.09 -11.69 23.73
N ALA A 380 2.20 -11.00 24.44
CA ALA A 380 1.53 -9.79 23.96
C ALA A 380 2.48 -8.59 23.76
N ALA A 381 2.20 -7.76 22.76
CA ALA A 381 2.92 -6.54 22.41
C ALA A 381 1.94 -5.40 22.02
N PRO A 382 1.14 -4.88 22.96
CA PRO A 382 0.05 -3.95 22.65
C PRO A 382 0.54 -2.63 22.02
N VAL A 383 1.70 -2.13 22.44
CA VAL A 383 2.26 -0.88 21.88
C VAL A 383 2.67 -1.06 20.42
N ALA A 384 3.21 -2.22 20.06
CA ALA A 384 3.55 -2.52 18.68
C ALA A 384 2.31 -2.50 17.77
N PHE A 385 1.20 -3.07 18.24
CA PHE A 385 -0.08 -3.08 17.52
C PHE A 385 -0.80 -1.74 17.49
N LEU A 386 -0.40 -0.77 18.31
CA LEU A 386 -0.84 0.61 18.21
C LEU A 386 -0.01 1.39 17.18
N VAL A 387 1.32 1.28 17.22
CA VAL A 387 2.24 2.13 16.45
C VAL A 387 2.29 1.74 14.97
N ALA A 388 2.51 0.47 14.67
CA ALA A 388 2.75 0.03 13.29
C ALA A 388 1.53 0.25 12.37
N PRO A 389 0.29 -0.08 12.76
CA PRO A 389 -0.89 0.19 11.94
C PRO A 389 -1.16 1.67 11.74
N LEU A 390 -0.99 2.51 12.78
CA LEU A 390 -1.19 3.95 12.67
C LEU A 390 -0.28 4.58 11.61
N VAL A 391 0.99 4.21 11.59
CA VAL A 391 1.93 4.71 10.58
C VAL A 391 1.63 4.08 9.23
N GLY A 392 1.36 2.78 9.19
CA GLY A 392 1.18 2.02 7.97
C GLY A 392 -0.11 2.30 7.23
N ALA A 393 -1.18 2.67 7.94
CA ALA A 393 -2.47 2.90 7.31
C ALA A 393 -2.55 4.23 6.55
N PHE A 394 -1.81 5.27 6.99
CA PHE A 394 -2.05 6.62 6.47
C PHE A 394 -0.79 7.44 6.24
N PHE A 395 0.06 7.55 7.28
CA PHE A 395 1.12 8.56 7.26
C PHE A 395 2.23 8.25 6.28
N ILE A 396 2.55 6.98 6.10
CA ILE A 396 3.64 6.60 5.20
C ILE A 396 3.23 6.74 3.74
N ASP A 397 1.99 6.44 3.37
CA ASP A 397 1.52 6.61 1.99
C ASP A 397 1.63 8.06 1.57
N PHE A 398 1.29 8.97 2.48
CA PHE A 398 1.43 10.41 2.26
C PHE A 398 2.91 10.83 2.14
N THR A 399 3.76 10.47 3.10
CA THR A 399 5.18 10.87 3.08
C THR A 399 5.92 10.19 1.93
N ASN A 400 5.61 8.92 1.62
CA ASN A 400 6.20 8.22 0.49
C ASN A 400 5.78 8.84 -0.85
N ALA A 401 4.51 9.25 -1.01
CA ALA A 401 4.07 9.93 -2.22
C ALA A 401 4.83 11.25 -2.47
N ILE A 402 5.11 12.02 -1.42
CA ILE A 402 5.96 13.22 -1.50
C ILE A 402 7.39 12.85 -1.89
N ILE A 403 7.97 11.84 -1.25
CA ILE A 403 9.33 11.35 -1.53
C ILE A 403 9.42 10.93 -3.01
N ILE A 404 8.49 10.13 -3.50
CA ILE A 404 8.46 9.66 -4.90
C ILE A 404 8.39 10.84 -5.87
N THR A 405 7.49 11.80 -5.59
CA THR A 405 7.33 13.00 -6.41
C THR A 405 8.61 13.83 -6.45
N LEU A 406 9.31 13.95 -5.32
CA LEU A 406 10.60 14.64 -5.27
C LEU A 406 11.64 13.97 -6.16
N PHE A 407 11.77 12.63 -6.08
CA PHE A 407 12.71 11.89 -6.95
C PHE A 407 12.33 11.98 -8.42
N LEU A 408 11.05 11.94 -8.77
CA LEU A 408 10.58 12.15 -10.14
C LEU A 408 10.99 13.55 -10.64
N ASN A 409 10.69 14.60 -9.89
CA ASN A 409 11.02 15.98 -10.32
C ASN A 409 12.53 16.28 -10.38
N LEU A 410 13.36 15.52 -9.65
CA LEU A 410 14.81 15.70 -9.68
C LEU A 410 15.50 14.96 -10.82
N LEU A 411 14.86 13.92 -11.37
CA LEU A 411 15.48 12.98 -12.32
C LEU A 411 14.77 12.91 -13.69
N SER A 412 13.62 13.59 -13.85
CA SER A 412 12.89 13.71 -15.13
C SER A 412 13.42 14.87 -16.01
#